data_ef234f949a623510106fd4106b613d30
#
_entry.id   ef234f949a623510106fd4106b613d30
#
_cell.length_a   1.000
_cell.length_b   1.000
_cell.length_c   1.000
_cell.angle_alpha   90.00
_cell.angle_beta   90.00
_cell.angle_gamma   90.00
#
_symmetry.space_group_name_H-M   'P 1'
#
loop_
_entity.id
_entity.type
_entity.pdbx_description
1 polymer ?
#
loop_
_entity_poly.entity_id
_entity_poly.type
_entity_poly.pdbx_seq_one_letter_code
_entity_poly.pdbx_strand_id
1 'polypeptide(L)'
;VPKINRRSRRTGVDLYSMCSSAGQAFLKCAFASPDFSVDPGMGIPDKFHGRTLGIKDCSTTGIVFTPNTDTYILSAPVPGYAYFKCEVPIGADPLLFVGVPFPTFATNFGNGASVQNNFSKFRYASLAVGLYPTTNQMRWGGNLSVWRVDLNLAESVRAADTTPAVYGLVLKRIQGLQGVVPLVPRDNLSHGFINGAFTYAFDKSTDFEWQDFCEGITYTAGATGASIAADKRLVAAPGTTLPGMGNLNSIVMKITTGTEDSNSATLKVWNCMELQPDTQSALYQYSGISPAFDPLALELYSKLKTQFPVAVPCSMNEGAWKRVLALIRDMSGLGAM
;
A
#
# COMPACT_ATOMS: atom_id res chain seq x y z
N VAL A 1 2.06 -56.11 -15.43
CA VAL A 1 2.25 -54.79 -14.82
C VAL A 1 1.43 -53.81 -15.65
N PRO A 2 0.39 -53.16 -15.10
CA PRO A 2 -0.42 -52.20 -15.85
C PRO A 2 0.38 -50.94 -16.13
N LYS A 3 0.45 -50.54 -17.41
CA LYS A 3 0.98 -49.27 -17.83
C LYS A 3 0.13 -48.12 -17.28
N ILE A 4 0.66 -47.36 -16.32
CA ILE A 4 0.08 -46.11 -15.85
C ILE A 4 0.07 -45.14 -17.03
N ASN A 5 -1.12 -44.91 -17.58
CA ASN A 5 -1.35 -43.86 -18.57
C ASN A 5 -0.91 -42.52 -17.95
N ARG A 6 0.21 -41.98 -18.36
CA ARG A 6 0.59 -40.60 -18.14
C ARG A 6 -0.51 -39.74 -18.76
N ARG A 7 -1.39 -39.20 -17.94
CA ARG A 7 -2.33 -38.15 -18.36
C ARG A 7 -1.51 -37.10 -19.10
N SER A 8 -1.81 -36.92 -20.38
CA SER A 8 -1.29 -35.84 -21.20
C SER A 8 -1.50 -34.55 -20.39
N ARG A 9 -0.41 -33.89 -20.01
CA ARG A 9 -0.48 -32.52 -19.49
C ARG A 9 -1.11 -31.70 -20.61
N ARG A 10 -2.38 -31.35 -20.46
CA ARG A 10 -2.98 -30.29 -21.27
C ARG A 10 -2.08 -29.08 -21.09
N THR A 11 -1.44 -28.67 -22.13
CA THR A 11 -0.69 -27.40 -22.21
C THR A 11 -1.76 -26.31 -22.14
N GLY A 12 -2.07 -25.86 -20.92
CA GLY A 12 -2.89 -24.66 -20.72
C GLY A 12 -2.20 -23.51 -21.43
N VAL A 13 -2.94 -22.70 -22.12
CA VAL A 13 -2.45 -21.48 -22.75
C VAL A 13 -1.87 -20.59 -21.64
N ASP A 14 -0.63 -20.17 -21.78
CA ASP A 14 -0.02 -19.26 -20.81
C ASP A 14 -0.54 -17.83 -21.07
N LEU A 15 -1.64 -17.49 -20.39
CA LEU A 15 -2.28 -16.18 -20.52
C LEU A 15 -1.32 -15.03 -20.20
N TYR A 16 -0.35 -15.25 -19.30
CA TYR A 16 0.65 -14.23 -18.99
C TYR A 16 1.54 -13.92 -20.19
N SER A 17 1.97 -14.93 -20.94
CA SER A 17 2.80 -14.74 -22.12
C SER A 17 2.06 -14.06 -23.29
N MET A 18 0.72 -14.04 -23.25
CA MET A 18 -0.12 -13.35 -24.24
C MET A 18 -0.28 -11.84 -23.95
N CYS A 19 0.00 -11.41 -22.72
CA CYS A 19 0.01 -9.98 -22.39
C CYS A 19 1.15 -9.27 -23.10
N SER A 20 0.96 -7.98 -23.38
CA SER A 20 2.02 -7.10 -23.85
C SER A 20 3.18 -7.04 -22.84
N SER A 21 4.36 -6.60 -23.28
CA SER A 21 5.49 -6.39 -22.37
C SER A 21 5.17 -5.45 -21.22
N ALA A 22 4.39 -4.39 -21.49
CA ALA A 22 3.91 -3.45 -20.48
C ALA A 22 2.88 -4.09 -19.54
N GLY A 23 1.95 -4.91 -20.08
CA GLY A 23 1.01 -5.68 -19.27
C GLY A 23 1.70 -6.67 -18.33
N GLN A 24 2.72 -7.37 -18.85
CA GLN A 24 3.54 -8.26 -18.01
C GLN A 24 4.30 -7.51 -16.91
N ALA A 25 4.89 -6.36 -17.23
CA ALA A 25 5.59 -5.51 -16.25
C ALA A 25 4.62 -4.98 -15.18
N PHE A 26 3.42 -4.54 -15.59
CA PHE A 26 2.37 -4.11 -14.70
C PHE A 26 1.93 -5.23 -13.72
N LEU A 27 1.67 -6.44 -14.20
CA LEU A 27 1.30 -7.57 -13.35
C LEU A 27 2.40 -7.94 -12.35
N LYS A 28 3.66 -7.90 -12.77
CA LYS A 28 4.80 -8.08 -11.87
C LYS A 28 4.85 -6.99 -10.81
N CYS A 29 4.69 -5.73 -11.20
CA CYS A 29 4.65 -4.60 -10.26
C CYS A 29 3.52 -4.75 -9.26
N ALA A 30 2.31 -5.12 -9.70
CA ALA A 30 1.13 -5.22 -8.86
C ALA A 30 1.20 -6.36 -7.83
N PHE A 31 1.75 -7.52 -8.20
CA PHE A 31 1.66 -8.74 -7.39
C PHE A 31 2.99 -9.28 -6.87
N ALA A 32 4.10 -8.71 -7.27
CA ALA A 32 5.41 -9.18 -6.86
C ALA A 32 6.44 -8.04 -6.76
N SER A 33 6.03 -6.86 -6.32
CA SER A 33 6.90 -5.69 -6.18
C SER A 33 8.24 -5.96 -5.49
N PRO A 34 8.34 -6.81 -4.44
CA PRO A 34 9.61 -7.11 -3.80
C PRO A 34 10.56 -7.95 -4.65
N ASP A 35 10.02 -8.80 -5.53
CA ASP A 35 10.81 -9.75 -6.30
C ASP A 35 11.47 -9.11 -7.52
N PHE A 36 11.04 -7.91 -7.88
CA PHE A 36 11.54 -7.19 -9.06
C PHE A 36 12.16 -5.87 -8.66
N SER A 37 13.47 -5.80 -8.77
CA SER A 37 14.24 -4.57 -8.59
C SER A 37 14.07 -3.58 -9.74
N VAL A 38 13.41 -4.01 -10.83
CA VAL A 38 13.51 -3.34 -12.12
C VAL A 38 12.17 -2.79 -12.58
N ASP A 39 12.29 -1.57 -13.00
CA ASP A 39 11.54 -0.82 -13.98
C ASP A 39 10.01 -0.93 -13.90
N PRO A 40 9.42 -0.16 -12.99
CA PRO A 40 7.99 0.09 -13.01
C PRO A 40 7.64 1.11 -14.10
N GLY A 41 8.61 1.58 -14.86
CA GLY A 41 8.54 2.73 -15.74
C GLY A 41 7.57 2.61 -16.90
N MET A 42 6.88 1.48 -17.01
CA MET A 42 5.95 1.29 -18.12
C MET A 42 4.52 1.75 -17.82
N GLY A 43 4.21 2.10 -16.55
CA GLY A 43 2.87 2.55 -16.18
C GLY A 43 1.79 1.47 -16.23
N ILE A 44 0.54 1.88 -16.11
CA ILE A 44 -0.65 1.02 -16.15
C ILE A 44 -1.15 0.93 -17.60
N PRO A 45 -1.33 -0.28 -18.17
CA PRO A 45 -1.71 -0.45 -19.58
C PRO A 45 -3.24 -0.28 -19.78
N ASP A 46 -3.76 0.88 -19.42
CA ASP A 46 -5.18 1.23 -19.59
C ASP A 46 -5.44 2.05 -20.87
N LYS A 47 -6.59 2.68 -20.96
CA LYS A 47 -6.99 3.51 -22.10
C LYS A 47 -6.41 4.92 -22.06
N PHE A 48 -5.63 5.26 -21.05
CA PHE A 48 -5.01 6.58 -20.96
C PHE A 48 -3.87 6.71 -21.96
N HIS A 49 -3.90 7.76 -22.75
CA HIS A 49 -2.85 8.10 -23.71
C HIS A 49 -2.29 9.48 -23.38
N GLY A 50 -1.22 9.50 -22.61
CA GLY A 50 -0.59 10.75 -22.22
C GLY A 50 0.86 10.50 -21.80
N ARG A 51 1.55 11.58 -21.42
CA ARG A 51 2.88 11.46 -20.86
C ARG A 51 2.80 11.20 -19.37
N THR A 52 3.53 10.21 -18.92
CA THR A 52 3.60 9.81 -17.52
C THR A 52 5.03 9.54 -17.10
N LEU A 53 5.26 9.61 -15.80
CA LEU A 53 6.50 9.22 -15.16
C LEU A 53 6.17 8.11 -14.13
N GLY A 54 6.68 6.91 -14.39
CA GLY A 54 6.57 5.80 -13.45
C GLY A 54 7.65 5.89 -12.37
N ILE A 55 7.26 5.75 -11.12
CA ILE A 55 8.16 5.77 -9.97
C ILE A 55 7.99 4.49 -9.17
N LYS A 56 9.11 3.87 -8.80
CA LYS A 56 9.14 2.83 -7.78
C LYS A 56 9.97 3.31 -6.59
N ASP A 57 9.40 3.24 -5.41
CA ASP A 57 10.10 3.57 -4.18
C ASP A 57 10.03 2.43 -3.17
N CYS A 58 11.01 2.35 -2.29
CA CYS A 58 11.09 1.36 -1.25
C CYS A 58 11.62 2.02 0.04
N SER A 59 10.88 1.85 1.12
CA SER A 59 11.32 2.22 2.47
C SER A 59 11.62 0.96 3.27
N THR A 60 12.74 0.98 3.99
CA THR A 60 13.10 -0.06 4.96
C THR A 60 13.38 0.63 6.29
N THR A 61 12.55 0.35 7.29
CA THR A 61 12.60 1.01 8.60
C THR A 61 12.61 -0.03 9.72
N GLY A 62 13.57 0.07 10.63
CA GLY A 62 13.56 -0.68 11.89
C GLY A 62 12.55 -0.04 12.86
N ILE A 63 11.67 -0.84 13.41
CA ILE A 63 10.68 -0.41 14.40
C ILE A 63 10.89 -1.21 15.68
N VAL A 64 10.97 -0.50 16.80
CA VAL A 64 10.90 -1.07 18.14
C VAL A 64 9.50 -0.76 18.68
N PHE A 65 8.83 -1.76 19.21
CA PHE A 65 7.48 -1.63 19.74
C PHE A 65 7.54 -1.42 21.25
N THR A 66 6.78 -0.44 21.71
CA THR A 66 6.69 -0.13 23.13
C THR A 66 5.92 -1.25 23.86
N PRO A 67 6.42 -1.78 24.99
CA PRO A 67 5.67 -2.76 25.78
C PRO A 67 4.32 -2.21 26.24
N ASN A 68 3.34 -3.10 26.38
CA ASN A 68 1.97 -2.78 26.83
C ASN A 68 1.25 -1.73 25.96
N THR A 69 1.49 -1.77 24.64
CA THR A 69 0.84 -0.87 23.69
C THR A 69 0.24 -1.62 22.51
N ASP A 70 -0.75 -0.99 21.91
CA ASP A 70 -1.23 -1.28 20.57
C ASP A 70 -0.55 -0.30 19.59
N THR A 71 0.29 -0.83 18.71
CA THR A 71 0.89 -0.05 17.63
C THR A 71 0.13 -0.30 16.33
N TYR A 72 -0.38 0.77 15.74
CA TYR A 72 -1.02 0.73 14.43
C TYR A 72 -0.08 1.28 13.38
N ILE A 73 0.10 0.50 12.31
CA ILE A 73 0.82 0.90 11.10
C ILE A 73 -0.19 0.93 9.96
N LEU A 74 -0.38 2.09 9.38
CA LEU A 74 -1.29 2.30 8.27
C LEU A 74 -0.49 2.68 7.03
N SER A 75 -0.43 1.82 6.03
CA SER A 75 0.09 2.15 4.70
C SER A 75 -1.06 2.50 3.79
N ALA A 76 -1.18 3.78 3.48
CA ALA A 76 -2.17 4.34 2.59
C ALA A 76 -1.48 4.82 1.29
N PRO A 77 -2.17 4.84 0.15
CA PRO A 77 -1.62 5.32 -1.11
C PRO A 77 -1.55 6.87 -1.11
N VAL A 78 -0.70 7.42 -0.25
CA VAL A 78 -0.44 8.85 -0.13
C VAL A 78 0.95 9.13 -0.70
N PRO A 79 1.08 9.93 -1.79
CA PRO A 79 2.36 10.20 -2.42
C PRO A 79 3.39 10.75 -1.43
N GLY A 80 4.59 10.16 -1.47
CA GLY A 80 5.68 10.54 -0.59
C GLY A 80 5.70 9.92 0.79
N TYR A 81 4.65 9.20 1.21
CA TYR A 81 4.58 8.55 2.51
C TYR A 81 4.64 7.03 2.40
N ALA A 82 5.54 6.43 3.19
CA ALA A 82 5.66 4.99 3.27
C ALA A 82 4.55 4.39 4.15
N TYR A 83 4.35 4.98 5.32
CA TYR A 83 3.32 4.56 6.27
C TYR A 83 3.00 5.68 7.27
N PHE A 84 1.94 5.46 8.01
CA PHE A 84 1.52 6.30 9.14
C PHE A 84 1.49 5.44 10.40
N LYS A 85 2.00 5.96 11.51
CA LYS A 85 2.12 5.25 12.79
C LYS A 85 1.27 5.92 13.87
N CYS A 86 0.60 5.09 14.67
CA CYS A 86 -0.08 5.51 15.88
C CYS A 86 0.22 4.49 16.99
N GLU A 87 0.61 4.95 18.17
CA GLU A 87 0.81 4.12 19.37
C GLU A 87 -0.17 4.56 20.43
N VAL A 88 -0.87 3.61 21.02
CA VAL A 88 -1.85 3.84 22.06
C VAL A 88 -1.77 2.74 23.12
N PRO A 89 -2.23 2.96 24.37
CA PRO A 89 -2.42 1.90 25.34
C PRO A 89 -3.29 0.78 24.79
N ILE A 90 -3.08 -0.46 25.25
CA ILE A 90 -3.87 -1.63 24.80
C ILE A 90 -5.36 -1.35 24.98
N GLY A 91 -6.11 -1.52 23.89
CA GLY A 91 -7.56 -1.31 23.84
C GLY A 91 -8.01 0.14 23.70
N ALA A 92 -7.09 1.10 23.64
CA ALA A 92 -7.43 2.50 23.36
C ALA A 92 -7.67 2.73 21.86
N ASP A 93 -8.43 3.77 21.56
CA ASP A 93 -8.77 4.13 20.17
C ASP A 93 -7.60 4.90 19.50
N PRO A 94 -7.08 4.45 18.37
CA PRO A 94 -6.06 5.20 17.64
C PRO A 94 -6.68 6.43 16.99
N LEU A 95 -6.20 7.61 17.35
CA LEU A 95 -6.75 8.89 16.88
C LEU A 95 -5.83 9.60 15.89
N LEU A 96 -4.54 9.62 16.16
CA LEU A 96 -3.57 10.39 15.40
C LEU A 96 -2.52 9.48 14.74
N PHE A 97 -2.55 9.43 13.42
CA PHE A 97 -1.60 8.68 12.62
C PHE A 97 -0.57 9.63 12.00
N VAL A 98 0.67 9.57 12.47
CA VAL A 98 1.76 10.42 12.01
C VAL A 98 2.46 9.78 10.84
N GLY A 99 2.62 10.53 9.74
CA GLY A 99 3.25 10.06 8.52
C GLY A 99 4.75 9.87 8.65
N VAL A 100 5.27 8.81 8.03
CA VAL A 100 6.68 8.55 7.83
C VAL A 100 6.96 8.59 6.33
N PRO A 101 7.73 9.56 5.85
CA PRO A 101 7.95 9.74 4.42
C PRO A 101 8.90 8.68 3.84
N PHE A 102 8.81 8.48 2.52
CA PHE A 102 9.87 7.84 1.76
C PHE A 102 11.09 8.76 1.70
N PRO A 103 12.29 8.27 2.01
CA PRO A 103 13.48 9.13 2.09
C PRO A 103 13.81 9.87 0.79
N THR A 104 13.55 9.23 -0.34
CA THR A 104 13.97 9.71 -1.66
C THR A 104 12.92 10.56 -2.37
N PHE A 105 11.63 10.35 -2.05
CA PHE A 105 10.55 11.06 -2.74
C PHE A 105 10.65 12.58 -2.56
N ALA A 106 10.75 13.04 -1.32
CA ALA A 106 10.81 14.46 -1.01
C ALA A 106 12.05 15.13 -1.62
N THR A 107 13.19 14.41 -1.66
CA THR A 107 14.44 14.91 -2.25
C THR A 107 14.33 15.06 -3.76
N ASN A 108 13.69 14.13 -4.44
CA ASN A 108 13.65 14.08 -5.90
C ASN A 108 12.49 14.88 -6.50
N PHE A 109 11.35 14.93 -5.80
CA PHE A 109 10.11 15.48 -6.35
C PHE A 109 9.54 16.65 -5.56
N GLY A 110 10.14 16.98 -4.43
CA GLY A 110 9.74 18.08 -3.57
C GLY A 110 8.68 17.70 -2.54
N ASN A 111 8.37 18.67 -1.68
CA ASN A 111 7.36 18.55 -0.62
C ASN A 111 6.20 19.49 -0.89
N GLY A 112 4.97 19.06 -0.63
CA GLY A 112 3.80 19.90 -0.64
C GLY A 112 3.56 20.67 -1.93
N ALA A 113 3.56 21.99 -1.87
CA ALA A 113 3.33 22.83 -3.04
C ALA A 113 4.32 22.62 -4.20
N SER A 114 5.55 22.18 -3.91
CA SER A 114 6.51 21.88 -4.98
C SER A 114 6.18 20.60 -5.75
N VAL A 115 5.50 19.63 -5.13
CA VAL A 115 4.99 18.45 -5.85
C VAL A 115 3.91 18.85 -6.82
N GLN A 116 2.98 19.73 -6.43
CA GLN A 116 1.93 20.25 -7.30
C GLN A 116 2.47 21.05 -8.48
N ASN A 117 3.55 21.80 -8.29
CA ASN A 117 4.20 22.53 -9.37
C ASN A 117 4.87 21.62 -10.41
N ASN A 118 5.15 20.38 -10.05
CA ASN A 118 5.79 19.41 -10.93
C ASN A 118 4.80 18.42 -11.56
N PHE A 119 3.71 18.12 -10.86
CA PHE A 119 2.77 17.08 -11.27
C PHE A 119 1.32 17.53 -11.08
N SER A 120 0.49 17.26 -12.07
CA SER A 120 -0.94 17.55 -12.00
C SER A 120 -1.73 16.43 -11.33
N LYS A 121 -1.41 15.19 -11.65
CA LYS A 121 -2.16 14.00 -11.20
C LYS A 121 -1.24 12.84 -10.86
N PHE A 122 -1.79 11.92 -10.08
CA PHE A 122 -1.11 10.68 -9.74
C PHE A 122 -2.08 9.51 -9.65
N ARG A 123 -1.55 8.30 -9.76
CA ARG A 123 -2.24 7.05 -9.45
C ARG A 123 -1.23 5.97 -9.04
N TYR A 124 -1.70 4.98 -8.32
CA TYR A 124 -0.86 3.88 -7.86
C TYR A 124 -1.10 2.64 -8.71
N ALA A 125 -0.01 2.02 -9.15
CA ALA A 125 -0.03 0.70 -9.75
C ALA A 125 0.08 -0.41 -8.69
N SER A 126 0.84 -0.16 -7.62
CA SER A 126 0.97 -1.10 -6.50
C SER A 126 1.41 -0.44 -5.20
N LEU A 127 1.03 -1.08 -4.10
CA LEU A 127 1.51 -0.80 -2.76
C LEU A 127 1.62 -2.15 -2.03
N ALA A 128 2.80 -2.47 -1.51
CA ALA A 128 3.05 -3.70 -0.78
C ALA A 128 3.76 -3.40 0.54
N VAL A 129 3.44 -4.18 1.57
CA VAL A 129 4.00 -4.01 2.92
C VAL A 129 4.43 -5.35 3.46
N GLY A 130 5.65 -5.39 3.99
CA GLY A 130 6.19 -6.54 4.70
C GLY A 130 6.68 -6.14 6.10
N LEU A 131 6.19 -6.82 7.12
CA LEU A 131 6.66 -6.70 8.50
C LEU A 131 7.45 -7.95 8.87
N TYR A 132 8.74 -7.80 9.04
CA TYR A 132 9.69 -8.88 9.30
C TYR A 132 10.19 -8.79 10.74
N PRO A 133 9.73 -9.66 11.66
CA PRO A 133 10.20 -9.67 13.05
C PRO A 133 11.70 -9.88 13.13
N THR A 134 12.37 -9.08 13.98
CA THR A 134 13.81 -9.14 14.21
C THR A 134 14.15 -9.45 15.66
N THR A 135 13.14 -9.61 16.50
CA THR A 135 13.28 -9.92 17.92
C THR A 135 13.86 -11.32 18.12
N ASN A 136 14.70 -11.48 19.14
CA ASN A 136 15.17 -12.79 19.56
C ASN A 136 13.99 -13.68 20.00
N GLN A 137 13.97 -14.93 19.53
CA GLN A 137 12.90 -15.89 19.78
C GLN A 137 12.58 -16.14 21.26
N MET A 138 13.50 -15.82 22.17
CA MET A 138 13.29 -15.98 23.60
C MET A 138 12.54 -14.82 24.28
N ARG A 139 12.33 -13.72 23.57
CA ARG A 139 11.69 -12.49 24.11
C ARG A 139 10.55 -11.95 23.25
N TRP A 140 10.12 -12.74 22.28
CA TRP A 140 9.02 -12.32 21.43
C TRP A 140 7.68 -12.69 22.08
N GLY A 141 6.70 -11.83 21.89
CA GLY A 141 5.34 -12.04 22.35
C GLY A 141 4.40 -11.17 21.54
N GLY A 142 3.12 -11.23 21.88
CA GLY A 142 2.11 -10.40 21.27
C GLY A 142 1.53 -10.94 19.96
N ASN A 143 0.57 -10.18 19.45
CA ASN A 143 -0.21 -10.54 18.28
C ASN A 143 -0.06 -9.50 17.17
N LEU A 144 -0.13 -9.99 15.95
CA LEU A 144 -0.20 -9.17 14.74
C LEU A 144 -1.52 -9.43 14.04
N SER A 145 -2.25 -8.37 13.75
CA SER A 145 -3.46 -8.42 12.94
C SER A 145 -3.33 -7.49 11.74
N VAL A 146 -3.76 -7.94 10.57
CA VAL A 146 -3.63 -7.21 9.30
C VAL A 146 -4.98 -7.15 8.59
N TRP A 147 -5.34 -5.98 8.09
CA TRP A 147 -6.55 -5.74 7.29
C TRP A 147 -6.23 -4.95 6.02
N ARG A 148 -7.01 -5.16 4.99
CA ARG A 148 -7.18 -4.21 3.90
C ARG A 148 -8.45 -3.43 4.13
N VAL A 149 -8.37 -2.10 4.04
CA VAL A 149 -9.49 -1.21 4.30
C VAL A 149 -9.62 -0.15 3.21
N ASP A 150 -10.85 0.16 2.85
CA ASP A 150 -11.14 1.30 2.00
C ASP A 150 -11.26 2.53 2.87
N LEU A 151 -10.30 3.45 2.73
CA LEU A 151 -10.31 4.72 3.42
C LEU A 151 -10.99 5.77 2.55
N ASN A 152 -11.98 6.44 3.12
CA ASN A 152 -12.49 7.68 2.59
C ASN A 152 -11.92 8.82 3.44
N LEU A 153 -11.03 9.58 2.82
CA LEU A 153 -10.48 10.79 3.43
C LEU A 153 -11.35 11.97 2.99
N ALA A 154 -11.62 12.85 3.94
CA ALA A 154 -12.10 14.18 3.62
C ALA A 154 -11.08 15.16 4.13
N GLU A 155 -10.87 16.24 3.40
CA GLU A 155 -10.13 17.36 3.91
C GLU A 155 -10.77 17.80 5.24
N SER A 156 -9.95 17.97 6.28
CA SER A 156 -10.46 18.54 7.51
C SER A 156 -10.78 20.00 7.23
N VAL A 157 -12.05 20.31 7.13
CA VAL A 157 -12.49 21.69 7.14
C VAL A 157 -11.90 22.33 8.39
N ARG A 158 -11.16 23.40 8.17
CA ARG A 158 -10.62 24.33 9.16
C ARG A 158 -11.58 24.44 10.34
N ALA A 159 -11.17 24.01 11.54
CA ALA A 159 -11.79 24.51 12.75
C ALA A 159 -11.36 25.98 12.87
N ALA A 160 -12.26 26.90 12.62
CA ALA A 160 -11.96 28.31 12.37
C ALA A 160 -11.32 29.05 13.56
N ASP A 161 -11.29 28.46 14.75
CA ASP A 161 -11.09 29.22 15.99
C ASP A 161 -9.94 28.72 16.87
N THR A 162 -9.09 27.81 16.43
CA THR A 162 -7.93 27.37 17.21
C THR A 162 -6.65 27.54 16.45
N THR A 163 -5.82 28.44 16.89
CA THR A 163 -4.43 28.58 16.47
C THR A 163 -3.51 27.74 17.38
N PRO A 164 -2.62 26.89 16.83
CA PRO A 164 -2.45 26.59 15.42
C PRO A 164 -3.44 25.51 14.94
N ALA A 165 -3.99 25.70 13.75
CA ALA A 165 -4.86 24.72 13.12
C ALA A 165 -4.08 23.45 12.78
N VAL A 166 -4.52 22.30 13.28
CA VAL A 166 -3.99 21.00 12.85
C VAL A 166 -4.75 20.60 11.60
N TYR A 167 -4.08 20.70 10.48
CA TYR A 167 -4.59 20.20 9.23
C TYR A 167 -4.19 18.72 9.08
N GLY A 168 -5.17 17.88 8.85
CA GLY A 168 -4.97 16.47 8.57
C GLY A 168 -6.08 15.97 7.67
N LEU A 169 -5.83 14.87 6.97
CA LEU A 169 -6.90 14.16 6.28
C LEU A 169 -7.72 13.43 7.33
N VAL A 170 -9.00 13.81 7.48
CA VAL A 170 -9.91 13.14 8.38
C VAL A 170 -10.31 11.80 7.79
N LEU A 171 -10.09 10.75 8.56
CA LEU A 171 -10.52 9.41 8.20
C LEU A 171 -12.04 9.30 8.41
N LYS A 172 -12.81 9.59 7.36
CA LYS A 172 -14.23 9.26 7.34
C LYS A 172 -14.36 7.77 7.08
N ARG A 173 -14.95 7.01 8.00
CA ARG A 173 -15.20 5.57 7.90
C ARG A 173 -14.03 4.63 8.20
N ILE A 174 -13.19 4.92 9.15
CA ILE A 174 -12.69 3.78 9.91
C ILE A 174 -13.68 3.56 11.07
N GLN A 175 -14.86 3.08 10.77
CA GLN A 175 -15.66 2.45 11.80
C GLN A 175 -14.84 1.28 12.29
N GLY A 176 -14.31 1.40 13.50
CA GLY A 176 -13.76 0.31 14.23
C GLY A 176 -12.32 -0.10 13.90
N LEU A 177 -11.35 0.81 13.77
CA LEU A 177 -9.97 0.44 14.08
C LEU A 177 -9.84 -0.03 15.52
N GLN A 178 -10.73 0.42 16.38
CA GLN A 178 -10.94 -0.10 17.72
C GLN A 178 -11.72 -1.41 17.64
N GLY A 179 -11.11 -2.49 18.09
CA GLY A 179 -11.80 -3.77 18.19
C GLY A 179 -12.47 -4.22 16.89
N VAL A 180 -11.84 -3.97 15.74
CA VAL A 180 -12.30 -4.53 14.48
C VAL A 180 -12.28 -6.03 14.61
N VAL A 181 -13.40 -6.54 15.00
CA VAL A 181 -13.75 -7.92 14.66
C VAL A 181 -13.99 -7.86 13.17
N PRO A 182 -13.18 -8.51 12.34
CA PRO A 182 -13.41 -8.55 10.91
C PRO A 182 -14.81 -9.09 10.69
N LEU A 183 -15.60 -8.39 9.89
CA LEU A 183 -16.95 -8.82 9.54
C LEU A 183 -16.93 -10.21 8.91
N VAL A 184 -15.78 -10.60 8.33
CA VAL A 184 -15.56 -11.94 7.79
C VAL A 184 -14.13 -12.36 8.15
N PRO A 185 -13.91 -13.58 8.72
CA PRO A 185 -12.57 -14.06 9.11
C PRO A 185 -11.53 -14.06 7.97
N ARG A 186 -11.97 -14.13 6.72
CA ARG A 186 -11.10 -14.07 5.54
C ARG A 186 -10.58 -12.66 5.23
N ASP A 187 -11.16 -11.63 5.82
CA ASP A 187 -10.84 -10.23 5.52
C ASP A 187 -9.70 -9.70 6.40
N ASN A 188 -9.17 -10.54 7.29
CA ASN A 188 -7.99 -10.25 8.07
C ASN A 188 -7.07 -11.45 8.19
N LEU A 189 -5.82 -11.19 8.56
CA LEU A 189 -4.88 -12.15 9.09
C LEU A 189 -4.63 -11.79 10.55
N SER A 190 -4.77 -12.76 11.45
CA SER A 190 -4.40 -12.58 12.87
C SER A 190 -3.61 -13.78 13.34
N HIS A 191 -2.41 -13.56 13.88
CA HIS A 191 -1.51 -14.59 14.39
C HIS A 191 -0.44 -13.99 15.31
N GLY A 192 0.41 -14.85 15.89
CA GLY A 192 1.55 -14.41 16.69
C GLY A 192 2.50 -13.52 15.89
N PHE A 193 2.99 -12.46 16.53
CA PHE A 193 3.87 -11.45 15.94
C PHE A 193 5.08 -12.05 15.20
N ILE A 194 5.64 -13.17 15.71
CA ILE A 194 6.85 -13.80 15.14
C ILE A 194 6.73 -14.21 13.68
N ASN A 195 5.52 -14.49 13.21
CA ASN A 195 5.33 -14.93 11.84
C ASN A 195 5.45 -13.77 10.84
N GLY A 196 5.43 -12.53 11.35
CA GLY A 196 5.40 -11.35 10.51
C GLY A 196 4.21 -11.35 9.56
N ALA A 197 4.12 -10.39 8.67
CA ALA A 197 3.10 -10.38 7.64
C ALA A 197 3.60 -9.73 6.36
N PHE A 198 3.11 -10.23 5.23
CA PHE A 198 3.29 -9.63 3.93
C PHE A 198 1.94 -9.46 3.24
N THR A 199 1.69 -8.28 2.68
CA THR A 199 0.40 -7.94 2.08
C THR A 199 0.53 -6.94 0.93
N TYR A 200 -0.50 -6.92 0.08
CA TYR A 200 -0.64 -6.00 -1.04
C TYR A 200 -1.92 -5.17 -0.90
N ALA A 201 -1.87 -3.93 -1.34
CA ALA A 201 -3.05 -3.13 -1.63
C ALA A 201 -3.46 -3.30 -3.10
N PHE A 202 -4.75 -3.20 -3.36
CA PHE A 202 -5.30 -3.32 -4.71
C PHE A 202 -6.19 -2.13 -5.01
N ASP A 203 -6.39 -1.87 -6.30
CA ASP A 203 -7.31 -0.84 -6.75
C ASP A 203 -8.73 -1.13 -6.27
N LYS A 204 -9.42 -0.10 -5.77
CA LYS A 204 -10.80 -0.21 -5.25
C LYS A 204 -11.77 -0.55 -6.38
N SER A 205 -11.54 0.08 -7.54
CA SER A 205 -12.22 -0.21 -8.79
C SER A 205 -11.37 -1.14 -9.66
N THR A 206 -11.52 -1.09 -10.95
CA THR A 206 -10.63 -1.71 -11.94
C THR A 206 -10.11 -0.70 -12.93
N ASP A 207 -10.45 0.57 -12.71
CA ASP A 207 -10.25 1.62 -13.70
C ASP A 207 -8.98 2.45 -13.46
N PHE A 208 -8.30 2.23 -12.31
CA PHE A 208 -7.08 2.95 -11.94
C PHE A 208 -7.20 4.46 -12.15
N GLU A 209 -8.23 5.05 -11.54
CA GLU A 209 -8.56 6.46 -11.72
C GLU A 209 -7.42 7.38 -11.29
N TRP A 210 -7.20 8.42 -12.08
CA TRP A 210 -6.27 9.48 -11.74
C TRP A 210 -6.83 10.34 -10.61
N GLN A 211 -5.97 10.66 -9.65
CA GLN A 211 -6.28 11.54 -8.53
C GLN A 211 -5.51 12.85 -8.67
N ASP A 212 -6.16 13.95 -8.32
CA ASP A 212 -5.51 15.24 -8.28
C ASP A 212 -4.66 15.39 -7.00
N PHE A 213 -3.56 16.13 -7.09
CA PHE A 213 -2.84 16.55 -5.91
C PHE A 213 -3.65 17.62 -5.18
N CYS A 214 -3.79 17.48 -3.84
CA CYS A 214 -4.39 18.51 -2.99
C CYS A 214 -3.39 19.64 -2.73
N GLU A 215 -3.88 20.85 -2.46
CA GLU A 215 -3.08 21.92 -1.85
C GLU A 215 -2.52 21.38 -0.52
N GLY A 216 -1.23 21.26 -0.43
CA GLY A 216 -0.56 20.54 0.63
C GLY A 216 -1.05 20.88 2.05
N ILE A 217 -1.48 19.86 2.77
CA ILE A 217 -1.94 19.96 4.15
C ILE A 217 -0.72 19.80 5.06
N THR A 218 -0.33 20.86 5.74
CA THR A 218 0.82 20.88 6.66
C THR A 218 0.39 20.52 8.08
N TYR A 219 1.24 19.80 8.78
CA TYR A 219 1.11 19.55 10.21
C TYR A 219 2.10 20.42 11.00
N THR A 220 1.59 21.15 11.96
CA THR A 220 2.42 21.92 12.93
C THR A 220 2.46 21.13 14.23
N ALA A 221 3.65 20.69 14.63
CA ALA A 221 3.86 19.99 15.89
C ALA A 221 3.47 20.90 17.09
N GLY A 222 2.77 20.33 18.07
CA GLY A 222 2.37 21.04 19.29
C GLY A 222 0.94 21.58 19.31
N ALA A 223 0.19 21.44 18.23
CA ALA A 223 -1.24 21.76 18.25
C ALA A 223 -2.04 20.63 18.94
N THR A 224 -2.06 20.64 20.24
CA THR A 224 -2.91 19.79 21.09
C THR A 224 -4.18 20.53 21.47
N GLY A 225 -5.06 20.76 20.51
CA GLY A 225 -6.37 21.32 20.80
C GLY A 225 -7.39 20.22 21.15
N ALA A 226 -8.30 20.50 22.07
CA ALA A 226 -9.38 19.60 22.47
C ALA A 226 -10.26 19.12 21.30
N SER A 227 -10.25 19.82 20.17
CA SER A 227 -10.98 19.47 18.95
C SER A 227 -10.37 18.32 18.14
N ILE A 228 -9.13 17.88 18.45
CA ILE A 228 -8.46 16.75 17.79
C ILE A 228 -8.94 15.42 18.38
N ALA A 229 -9.45 15.44 19.60
CA ALA A 229 -9.76 14.24 20.37
C ALA A 229 -10.90 13.37 19.81
N ALA A 230 -11.71 13.88 18.90
CA ALA A 230 -12.89 13.17 18.41
C ALA A 230 -12.72 12.50 17.04
N ASP A 231 -11.78 12.94 16.23
CA ASP A 231 -11.62 12.46 14.84
C ASP A 231 -10.30 11.72 14.63
N LYS A 232 -10.39 10.55 13.99
CA LYS A 232 -9.19 9.84 13.52
C LYS A 232 -8.59 10.60 12.35
N ARG A 233 -7.30 10.90 12.41
CA ARG A 233 -6.62 11.75 11.42
C ARG A 233 -5.30 11.15 10.95
N LEU A 234 -5.05 11.28 9.64
CA LEU A 234 -3.71 11.20 9.10
C LEU A 234 -3.10 12.59 9.11
N VAL A 235 -1.92 12.72 9.68
CA VAL A 235 -1.18 13.97 9.69
C VAL A 235 0.17 13.78 9.01
N ALA A 236 0.62 14.83 8.35
CA ALA A 236 1.94 14.85 7.74
C ALA A 236 3.03 14.75 8.82
N ALA A 237 4.22 14.28 8.43
CA ALA A 237 5.40 14.45 9.27
C ALA A 237 5.69 15.95 9.47
N PRO A 238 6.29 16.35 10.61
CA PRO A 238 6.64 17.74 10.84
C PRO A 238 7.46 18.33 9.68
N GLY A 239 7.05 19.49 9.18
CA GLY A 239 7.71 20.16 8.05
C GLY A 239 7.40 19.60 6.66
N THR A 240 6.48 18.67 6.55
CA THR A 240 6.01 18.09 5.28
C THR A 240 4.52 18.31 5.08
N THR A 241 3.99 17.94 3.93
CA THR A 241 2.58 18.07 3.57
C THR A 241 2.00 16.75 3.07
N LEU A 242 0.68 16.58 3.21
CA LEU A 242 -0.05 15.47 2.61
C LEU A 242 -0.61 15.92 1.26
N PRO A 243 -0.19 15.31 0.15
CA PRO A 243 -0.56 15.78 -1.18
C PRO A 243 -1.85 15.15 -1.73
N GLY A 244 -2.53 14.33 -0.97
CA GLY A 244 -3.75 13.63 -1.39
C GLY A 244 -3.71 12.14 -1.17
N MET A 245 -4.73 11.42 -1.64
CA MET A 245 -4.84 9.98 -1.50
C MET A 245 -5.18 9.31 -2.83
N GLY A 246 -4.51 8.21 -3.12
CA GLY A 246 -4.64 7.47 -4.37
C GLY A 246 -5.79 6.46 -4.40
N ASN A 247 -5.83 5.74 -5.48
CA ASN A 247 -6.89 4.82 -5.90
C ASN A 247 -6.89 3.46 -5.18
N LEU A 248 -5.79 3.06 -4.54
CA LEU A 248 -5.70 1.74 -3.90
C LEU A 248 -6.40 1.75 -2.53
N ASN A 249 -6.79 0.57 -2.06
CA ASN A 249 -7.14 0.40 -0.66
C ASN A 249 -5.90 0.55 0.22
N SER A 250 -6.12 0.71 1.52
CA SER A 250 -5.06 0.88 2.50
C SER A 250 -4.84 -0.39 3.31
N ILE A 251 -3.64 -0.55 3.82
CA ILE A 251 -3.23 -1.68 4.63
C ILE A 251 -3.08 -1.20 6.06
N VAL A 252 -3.76 -1.86 6.99
CA VAL A 252 -3.63 -1.61 8.44
C VAL A 252 -3.02 -2.83 9.09
N MET A 253 -1.98 -2.62 9.87
CA MET A 253 -1.38 -3.62 10.75
C MET A 253 -1.52 -3.14 12.19
N LYS A 254 -2.08 -3.97 13.06
CA LYS A 254 -2.13 -3.76 14.50
C LYS A 254 -1.20 -4.74 15.17
N ILE A 255 -0.26 -4.24 15.94
CA ILE A 255 0.68 -5.02 16.74
C ILE A 255 0.36 -4.76 18.20
N THR A 256 -0.06 -5.80 18.94
CA THR A 256 -0.30 -5.73 20.37
C THR A 256 0.89 -6.34 21.09
N THR A 257 1.55 -5.59 21.95
CA THR A 257 2.75 -5.99 22.68
C THR A 257 2.41 -6.14 24.16
N GLY A 258 2.78 -7.27 24.77
CA GLY A 258 2.60 -7.51 26.21
C GLY A 258 3.53 -6.67 27.08
N THR A 259 3.35 -6.73 28.38
CA THR A 259 4.09 -5.90 29.36
C THR A 259 5.58 -6.20 29.43
N GLU A 260 5.97 -7.45 29.18
CA GLU A 260 7.38 -7.90 29.26
C GLU A 260 8.00 -8.15 27.88
N ASP A 261 7.22 -7.93 26.82
CA ASP A 261 7.66 -8.18 25.46
C ASP A 261 8.56 -7.05 24.95
N SER A 262 9.68 -7.45 24.35
CA SER A 262 10.57 -6.52 23.65
C SER A 262 10.58 -6.86 22.17
N ASN A 263 9.58 -6.36 21.46
CA ASN A 263 9.41 -6.66 20.05
C ASN A 263 10.09 -5.63 19.16
N SER A 264 10.75 -6.11 18.13
CA SER A 264 11.27 -5.29 17.05
C SER A 264 11.01 -5.96 15.70
N ALA A 265 10.87 -5.16 14.68
CA ALA A 265 10.70 -5.65 13.32
C ALA A 265 11.33 -4.69 12.30
N THR A 266 11.64 -5.23 11.14
CA THR A 266 11.91 -4.43 9.95
C THR A 266 10.62 -4.31 9.16
N LEU A 267 10.15 -3.09 8.98
CA LEU A 267 9.05 -2.77 8.08
C LEU A 267 9.63 -2.38 6.72
N LYS A 268 9.15 -3.04 5.68
CA LYS A 268 9.46 -2.69 4.30
C LYS A 268 8.18 -2.31 3.58
N VAL A 269 8.21 -1.18 2.89
CA VAL A 269 7.10 -0.68 2.09
C VAL A 269 7.60 -0.44 0.68
N TRP A 270 6.92 -1.01 -0.30
CA TRP A 270 7.17 -0.79 -1.72
C TRP A 270 5.97 -0.13 -2.34
N ASN A 271 6.20 0.88 -3.14
CA ASN A 271 5.17 1.45 -3.98
C ASN A 271 5.62 1.56 -5.43
N CYS A 272 4.67 1.48 -6.32
CA CYS A 272 4.81 1.89 -7.70
C CYS A 272 3.68 2.85 -8.01
N MET A 273 4.03 4.04 -8.43
CA MET A 273 3.05 5.05 -8.82
C MET A 273 3.37 5.62 -10.19
N GLU A 274 2.36 6.12 -10.83
CA GLU A 274 2.42 6.81 -12.10
C GLU A 274 2.00 8.26 -11.87
N LEU A 275 2.84 9.18 -12.32
CA LEU A 275 2.65 10.62 -12.17
C LEU A 275 2.45 11.26 -13.54
N GLN A 276 1.55 12.20 -13.62
CA GLN A 276 1.37 13.04 -14.79
C GLN A 276 2.12 14.35 -14.57
N PRO A 277 3.26 14.56 -15.24
CA PRO A 277 4.04 15.77 -15.07
C PRO A 277 3.34 16.97 -15.71
N ASP A 278 3.48 18.12 -15.07
CA ASP A 278 3.06 19.37 -15.67
C ASP A 278 3.94 19.70 -16.88
N THR A 279 3.36 20.27 -17.93
CA THR A 279 4.07 20.62 -19.17
C THR A 279 5.16 21.65 -18.97
N GLN A 280 5.06 22.47 -17.92
CA GLN A 280 6.05 23.49 -17.57
C GLN A 280 7.12 22.96 -16.60
N SER A 281 6.95 21.76 -16.06
CA SER A 281 7.93 21.15 -15.17
C SER A 281 9.16 20.67 -15.92
N ALA A 282 10.35 20.85 -15.31
CA ALA A 282 11.58 20.26 -15.81
C ALA A 282 11.50 18.72 -15.89
N LEU A 283 10.62 18.09 -15.11
CA LEU A 283 10.43 16.65 -15.11
C LEU A 283 9.66 16.14 -16.34
N TYR A 284 8.98 17.03 -17.07
CA TYR A 284 8.27 16.66 -18.29
C TYR A 284 9.17 16.01 -19.35
N GLN A 285 10.42 16.44 -19.44
CA GLN A 285 11.40 15.88 -20.39
C GLN A 285 11.74 14.41 -20.10
N TYR A 286 11.60 13.97 -18.88
CA TYR A 286 11.87 12.59 -18.45
C TYR A 286 10.65 11.67 -18.54
N SER A 287 9.48 12.23 -18.87
CA SER A 287 8.26 11.45 -19.00
C SER A 287 8.22 10.66 -20.30
N GLY A 288 7.73 9.44 -20.21
CA GLY A 288 7.43 8.58 -21.36
C GLY A 288 5.96 8.69 -21.80
N ILE A 289 5.65 8.07 -22.91
CA ILE A 289 4.25 7.86 -23.31
C ILE A 289 3.71 6.68 -22.50
N SER A 290 2.50 6.82 -21.94
CA SER A 290 1.83 5.71 -21.24
C SER A 290 1.71 4.47 -22.16
N PRO A 291 1.74 3.26 -21.58
CA PRO A 291 1.71 2.04 -22.37
C PRO A 291 0.42 1.89 -23.16
N ALA A 292 0.48 1.13 -24.25
CA ALA A 292 -0.70 0.78 -25.01
C ALA A 292 -1.67 -0.05 -24.16
N PHE A 293 -2.96 0.11 -24.42
CA PHE A 293 -4.03 -0.60 -23.73
C PHE A 293 -3.87 -2.12 -23.86
N ASP A 294 -3.83 -2.81 -22.74
CA ASP A 294 -3.78 -4.28 -22.66
C ASP A 294 -4.96 -4.81 -21.82
N PRO A 295 -6.10 -5.10 -22.46
CA PRO A 295 -7.28 -5.55 -21.76
C PRO A 295 -7.07 -6.90 -21.04
N LEU A 296 -6.20 -7.77 -21.58
CA LEU A 296 -5.92 -9.07 -20.98
C LEU A 296 -5.17 -8.92 -19.65
N ALA A 297 -4.18 -8.03 -19.60
CA ALA A 297 -3.45 -7.76 -18.36
C ALA A 297 -4.36 -7.21 -17.27
N LEU A 298 -5.28 -6.29 -17.62
CA LEU A 298 -6.24 -5.72 -16.65
C LEU A 298 -7.29 -6.76 -16.21
N GLU A 299 -7.74 -7.62 -17.10
CA GLU A 299 -8.64 -8.73 -16.75
C GLU A 299 -7.96 -9.72 -15.79
N LEU A 300 -6.70 -10.08 -16.07
CA LEU A 300 -5.91 -10.93 -15.18
C LEU A 300 -5.70 -10.28 -13.81
N TYR A 301 -5.38 -8.97 -13.78
CA TYR A 301 -5.29 -8.21 -12.53
C TYR A 301 -6.58 -8.31 -11.73
N SER A 302 -7.72 -8.04 -12.36
CA SER A 302 -9.04 -8.08 -11.71
C SER A 302 -9.36 -9.46 -11.13
N LYS A 303 -9.06 -10.53 -11.85
CA LYS A 303 -9.27 -11.91 -11.37
C LYS A 303 -8.30 -12.29 -10.26
N LEU A 304 -7.03 -11.92 -10.39
CA LEU A 304 -6.00 -12.22 -9.38
C LEU A 304 -6.28 -11.51 -8.05
N LYS A 305 -6.64 -10.22 -8.06
CA LYS A 305 -6.88 -9.46 -6.82
C LYS A 305 -7.94 -10.11 -5.92
N THR A 306 -8.92 -10.79 -6.50
CA THR A 306 -9.99 -11.47 -5.73
C THR A 306 -9.53 -12.78 -5.10
N GLN A 307 -8.45 -13.37 -5.61
CA GLN A 307 -7.91 -14.63 -5.11
C GLN A 307 -6.80 -14.47 -4.09
N PHE A 308 -6.26 -13.25 -3.98
CA PHE A 308 -5.19 -12.97 -3.02
C PHE A 308 -5.76 -12.85 -1.60
N PRO A 309 -5.16 -13.55 -0.62
CA PRO A 309 -5.51 -13.37 0.78
C PRO A 309 -5.18 -11.94 1.23
N VAL A 310 -5.79 -11.51 2.35
CA VAL A 310 -5.51 -10.18 2.92
C VAL A 310 -4.03 -10.02 3.26
N ALA A 311 -3.44 -11.01 3.85
CA ALA A 311 -2.01 -11.09 4.12
C ALA A 311 -1.56 -12.55 4.20
N VAL A 312 -0.26 -12.74 4.15
CA VAL A 312 0.39 -14.05 4.38
C VAL A 312 1.53 -13.87 5.39
N PRO A 313 1.87 -14.91 6.18
CA PRO A 313 3.09 -14.90 6.99
C PRO A 313 4.32 -14.66 6.12
N CYS A 314 5.33 -13.95 6.64
CA CYS A 314 6.53 -13.61 5.86
C CYS A 314 7.28 -14.84 5.33
N SER A 315 7.29 -15.93 6.06
CA SER A 315 7.89 -17.21 5.63
C SER A 315 7.23 -17.77 4.36
N MET A 316 6.00 -17.39 4.07
CA MET A 316 5.26 -17.85 2.89
C MET A 316 5.45 -16.93 1.68
N ASN A 317 6.15 -15.81 1.81
CA ASN A 317 6.34 -14.87 0.70
C ASN A 317 7.47 -15.28 -0.26
N GLU A 318 8.28 -16.26 0.09
CA GLU A 318 9.28 -16.78 -0.83
C GLU A 318 8.64 -17.31 -2.11
N GLY A 319 9.06 -16.73 -3.24
CA GLY A 319 8.53 -17.10 -4.55
C GLY A 319 7.11 -16.59 -4.83
N ALA A 320 6.74 -15.41 -4.33
CA ALA A 320 5.43 -14.80 -4.58
C ALA A 320 5.04 -14.83 -6.07
N TRP A 321 5.98 -14.50 -6.96
CA TRP A 321 5.73 -14.55 -8.39
C TRP A 321 5.41 -15.94 -8.92
N LYS A 322 6.06 -16.99 -8.40
CA LYS A 322 5.73 -18.37 -8.77
C LYS A 322 4.29 -18.74 -8.43
N ARG A 323 3.76 -18.22 -7.32
CA ARG A 323 2.35 -18.41 -6.93
C ARG A 323 1.41 -17.67 -7.86
N VAL A 324 1.75 -16.43 -8.22
CA VAL A 324 0.97 -15.65 -9.20
C VAL A 324 0.88 -16.40 -10.52
N LEU A 325 2.02 -16.90 -11.05
CA LEU A 325 2.02 -17.69 -12.27
C LEU A 325 1.23 -19.00 -12.15
N ALA A 326 1.24 -19.64 -10.97
CA ALA A 326 0.43 -20.82 -10.73
C ALA A 326 -1.07 -20.48 -10.78
N LEU A 327 -1.49 -19.39 -10.13
CA LEU A 327 -2.88 -18.91 -10.17
C LEU A 327 -3.33 -18.56 -11.60
N ILE A 328 -2.50 -17.86 -12.38
CA ILE A 328 -2.80 -17.54 -13.79
C ILE A 328 -2.99 -18.83 -14.60
N ARG A 329 -2.13 -19.83 -14.36
CA ARG A 329 -2.21 -21.12 -15.04
C ARG A 329 -3.49 -21.89 -14.67
N ASP A 330 -3.87 -21.86 -13.41
CA ASP A 330 -5.10 -22.52 -12.94
C ASP A 330 -6.35 -21.84 -13.53
N MET A 331 -6.33 -20.50 -13.66
CA MET A 331 -7.40 -19.75 -14.33
C MET A 331 -7.51 -20.11 -15.83
N SER A 332 -6.40 -20.37 -16.51
CA SER A 332 -6.43 -20.79 -17.92
C SER A 332 -7.03 -22.19 -18.12
N GLY A 333 -6.94 -23.05 -17.10
CA GLY A 333 -7.55 -24.39 -17.12
C GLY A 333 -9.06 -24.38 -16.90
N LEU A 334 -9.61 -23.38 -16.23
CA LEU A 334 -11.05 -23.25 -15.97
C LEU A 334 -11.84 -22.65 -17.15
N GLY A 335 -11.20 -21.97 -18.07
CA GLY A 335 -11.83 -21.39 -19.27
C GLY A 335 -12.08 -22.39 -20.41
N ALA A 336 -11.75 -23.65 -20.21
CA ALA A 336 -11.88 -24.72 -21.22
C ALA A 336 -12.94 -25.79 -20.85
N MET A 337 -13.91 -25.44 -19.99
CA MET A 337 -15.10 -26.28 -19.71
C MET A 337 -16.33 -25.71 -20.38
#